data_c693f33280b7015176c0959cc94a6925
#
_entry.id   c693f33280b7015176c0959cc94a6925
#
_cell.length_a   1.000
_cell.length_b   1.000
_cell.length_c   1.000
_cell.angle_alpha   90.00
_cell.angle_beta   90.00
_cell.angle_gamma   90.00
#
_symmetry.space_group_name_H-M   'P 1'
#
loop_
_entity.id
_entity.type
_entity.pdbx_description
1 polymer ?
#
loop_
_entity_poly.entity_id
_entity_poly.type
_entity_poly.pdbx_seq_one_letter_code
_entity_poly.pdbx_strand_id
1 'polypeptide(L)'
;MQLNPSEISELIKSRISGVGVGAEVRNQGTVISVTDGICRVHGLSGVMQGEMLEFPNNTLGLALNLERDSVGAVILGEYEHISEGDPVKCTGRILEVPVGPELLGRVVNALGQPIDGKGPINAKLTDVIEKVAPGVIDRQSVSQPVQTGLKSIDAMVPIGRGQRELIIGDRQTGKTAVAVDAIINQKGKGVYCVYVAIGQKASTIANVLRKLEEHGAMEYTVIVAASASESAAMQYLSAYAGCTMGEYFRDRGEDALIVYDDLTKQAWAYRQVSLLLRRPPGREAYPGDVFYLHSRLLERAARVNETYVEKFTNGAVKGKTGSLTALPVIETQAGDVSAFVPTNVISITDGQIFLETDLFNAGVRPAINAGISVSRVGGAAQTKVVKKLSGGIRTDLAQYRELAAFAQFASDLDEATRKQLERGRRVTELLKQAQYQPQQVWQLSASLFAANNGFLDDLDVKHVLAFEKGLHDHLKSKFADLVGRIEDTKDLSKEDEAALRAAIEDFKRSASF
;
A
#
# COMPACT_ATOMS: atom_id res chain seq x y z
N MET A 1 21.87 64.85 -31.71
CA MET A 1 22.95 63.95 -32.15
C MET A 1 22.34 62.91 -33.03
N GLN A 2 22.58 62.97 -34.32
CA GLN A 2 22.17 61.90 -35.24
C GLN A 2 23.26 60.82 -35.18
N LEU A 3 22.89 59.63 -34.69
CA LEU A 3 23.78 58.49 -34.70
C LEU A 3 24.04 58.06 -36.15
N ASN A 4 25.31 57.87 -36.49
CA ASN A 4 25.75 57.48 -37.83
C ASN A 4 25.35 56.01 -38.08
N PRO A 5 24.84 55.63 -39.26
CA PRO A 5 24.41 54.23 -39.57
C PRO A 5 25.50 53.19 -39.29
N SER A 6 26.79 53.54 -39.36
CA SER A 6 27.91 52.68 -39.00
C SER A 6 28.01 52.40 -37.50
N GLU A 7 27.74 53.40 -36.63
CA GLU A 7 27.75 53.25 -35.17
C GLU A 7 26.58 52.38 -34.68
N ILE A 8 25.42 52.54 -35.32
CA ILE A 8 24.26 51.68 -35.04
C ILE A 8 24.55 50.21 -35.43
N SER A 9 25.21 49.99 -36.58
CA SER A 9 25.61 48.69 -37.04
C SER A 9 26.67 48.01 -36.14
N GLU A 10 27.63 48.80 -35.61
CA GLU A 10 28.60 48.29 -34.65
C GLU A 10 27.99 48.01 -33.27
N LEU A 11 27.05 48.85 -32.83
CA LEU A 11 26.32 48.62 -31.57
C LEU A 11 25.41 47.38 -31.63
N ILE A 12 24.80 47.14 -32.79
CA ILE A 12 24.02 45.93 -33.04
C ILE A 12 24.95 44.70 -33.15
N LYS A 13 26.09 44.81 -33.84
CA LYS A 13 27.07 43.72 -33.92
C LYS A 13 27.71 43.41 -32.56
N SER A 14 28.04 44.42 -31.72
CA SER A 14 28.57 44.18 -30.39
C SER A 14 27.54 43.57 -29.44
N ARG A 15 26.26 43.92 -29.58
CA ARG A 15 25.19 43.24 -28.84
C ARG A 15 24.89 41.82 -29.35
N ILE A 16 25.00 41.58 -30.65
CA ILE A 16 24.83 40.23 -31.25
C ILE A 16 26.02 39.31 -30.91
N SER A 17 27.26 39.83 -30.90
CA SER A 17 28.44 39.05 -30.54
C SER A 17 28.59 38.82 -29.02
N GLY A 18 27.89 39.62 -28.19
CA GLY A 18 27.74 39.35 -26.74
C GLY A 18 26.63 38.34 -26.37
N VAL A 19 25.87 37.93 -27.37
CA VAL A 19 24.82 36.93 -27.21
C VAL A 19 25.36 35.56 -27.60
N GLY A 20 26.13 34.97 -26.69
CA GLY A 20 26.36 33.50 -26.64
C GLY A 20 25.08 32.78 -26.21
N VAL A 21 23.95 33.08 -26.87
CA VAL A 21 22.59 32.91 -26.35
C VAL A 21 21.87 31.74 -27.02
N GLY A 22 22.57 30.81 -27.64
CA GLY A 22 21.88 29.73 -28.32
C GLY A 22 21.38 28.60 -27.41
N ALA A 23 22.08 28.33 -26.30
CA ALA A 23 21.77 27.18 -25.41
C ALA A 23 21.16 27.63 -24.06
N GLU A 24 21.52 28.77 -23.52
CA GLU A 24 21.02 29.20 -22.21
C GLU A 24 19.57 29.70 -22.21
N VAL A 25 19.11 30.34 -23.29
CA VAL A 25 17.75 30.90 -23.39
C VAL A 25 16.67 29.84 -23.49
N ARG A 26 16.97 28.64 -23.97
CA ARG A 26 16.02 27.54 -24.02
C ARG A 26 15.74 26.91 -22.67
N ASN A 27 16.62 27.09 -21.72
CA ASN A 27 16.60 26.43 -20.42
C ASN A 27 16.25 27.38 -19.25
N GLN A 28 15.94 28.66 -19.56
CA GLN A 28 15.50 29.63 -18.57
C GLN A 28 14.12 30.17 -18.90
N GLY A 29 13.34 30.41 -17.86
CA GLY A 29 12.04 31.05 -17.95
C GLY A 29 11.84 32.05 -16.83
N THR A 30 10.67 32.67 -16.83
CA THR A 30 10.29 33.68 -15.84
C THR A 30 8.90 33.33 -15.29
N VAL A 31 8.75 33.47 -13.97
CA VAL A 31 7.46 33.27 -13.30
C VAL A 31 6.47 34.34 -13.76
N ILE A 32 5.33 33.90 -14.30
CA ILE A 32 4.22 34.79 -14.69
C ILE A 32 3.26 34.99 -13.52
N SER A 33 2.97 33.92 -12.80
CA SER A 33 2.06 33.93 -11.65
C SER A 33 2.36 32.75 -10.73
N VAL A 34 2.09 32.94 -9.45
CA VAL A 34 2.19 31.92 -8.40
C VAL A 34 0.90 31.95 -7.59
N THR A 35 0.28 30.78 -7.36
CA THR A 35 -0.94 30.64 -6.55
C THR A 35 -0.96 29.24 -5.94
N ASP A 36 -1.05 29.17 -4.61
CA ASP A 36 -1.16 27.91 -3.85
C ASP A 36 -0.15 26.83 -4.24
N GLY A 37 1.11 27.22 -4.46
CA GLY A 37 2.19 26.30 -4.83
C GLY A 37 2.17 25.86 -6.30
N ILE A 38 1.28 26.42 -7.13
CA ILE A 38 1.26 26.25 -8.57
C ILE A 38 1.84 27.53 -9.22
N CYS A 39 2.76 27.33 -10.13
CA CYS A 39 3.44 28.40 -10.83
C CYS A 39 3.22 28.28 -12.34
N ARG A 40 2.98 29.42 -13.00
CA ARG A 40 3.06 29.51 -14.46
C ARG A 40 4.35 30.23 -14.85
N VAL A 41 5.10 29.59 -15.73
CA VAL A 41 6.42 30.07 -16.16
C VAL A 41 6.36 30.33 -17.66
N HIS A 42 6.82 31.50 -18.07
CA HIS A 42 7.00 31.85 -19.49
C HIS A 42 8.41 31.43 -19.94
N GLY A 43 8.50 30.94 -21.16
CA GLY A 43 9.75 30.38 -21.68
C GLY A 43 9.87 28.89 -21.44
N LEU A 44 11.08 28.38 -21.15
CA LEU A 44 11.36 26.97 -20.95
C LEU A 44 11.01 26.11 -22.16
N SER A 45 11.32 26.55 -23.38
CA SER A 45 10.92 25.88 -24.63
C SER A 45 11.51 24.47 -24.81
N GLY A 46 12.53 24.12 -24.03
CA GLY A 46 13.16 22.79 -24.03
C GLY A 46 12.74 21.87 -22.90
N VAL A 47 11.79 22.29 -22.04
CA VAL A 47 11.39 21.52 -20.86
C VAL A 47 10.65 20.23 -21.24
N MET A 48 10.90 19.16 -20.50
CA MET A 48 10.19 17.90 -20.59
C MET A 48 9.08 17.82 -19.54
N GLN A 49 8.02 17.08 -19.83
CA GLN A 49 7.01 16.78 -18.83
C GLN A 49 7.61 15.91 -17.71
N GLY A 50 7.36 16.29 -16.46
CA GLY A 50 7.95 15.62 -15.30
C GLY A 50 9.41 16.03 -15.01
N GLU A 51 9.91 17.04 -15.71
CA GLU A 51 11.25 17.59 -15.45
C GLU A 51 11.24 18.44 -14.19
N MET A 52 12.31 18.31 -13.40
CA MET A 52 12.57 19.21 -12.27
C MET A 52 12.98 20.58 -12.73
N LEU A 53 12.38 21.59 -12.11
CA LEU A 53 12.71 23.00 -12.32
C LEU A 53 13.38 23.56 -11.07
N GLU A 54 14.33 24.45 -11.25
CA GLU A 54 15.02 25.14 -10.17
C GLU A 54 14.51 26.58 -10.09
N PHE A 55 13.94 26.93 -8.94
CA PHE A 55 13.48 28.26 -8.55
C PHE A 55 14.50 28.93 -7.63
N PRO A 56 14.35 30.23 -7.32
CA PRO A 56 15.21 30.91 -6.33
C PRO A 56 15.28 30.16 -5.00
N ASN A 57 16.39 30.34 -4.27
CA ASN A 57 16.69 29.69 -2.99
C ASN A 57 16.75 28.16 -3.07
N ASN A 58 17.14 27.59 -4.22
CA ASN A 58 17.22 26.14 -4.46
C ASN A 58 15.88 25.41 -4.26
N THR A 59 14.77 26.13 -4.40
CA THR A 59 13.45 25.52 -4.37
C THR A 59 13.21 24.74 -5.66
N LEU A 60 12.75 23.51 -5.53
CA LEU A 60 12.48 22.64 -6.66
C LEU A 60 11.00 22.73 -7.07
N GLY A 61 10.75 22.57 -8.35
CA GLY A 61 9.41 22.42 -8.92
C GLY A 61 9.36 21.31 -9.93
N LEU A 62 8.17 20.95 -10.34
CA LEU A 62 7.90 19.91 -11.31
C LEU A 62 7.06 20.45 -12.46
N ALA A 63 7.53 20.32 -13.71
CA ALA A 63 6.79 20.68 -14.90
C ALA A 63 5.67 19.65 -15.17
N LEU A 64 4.41 20.09 -15.09
CA LEU A 64 3.25 19.19 -15.26
C LEU A 64 2.39 19.53 -16.48
N ASN A 65 2.33 20.79 -16.89
CA ASN A 65 1.48 21.22 -17.99
C ASN A 65 2.33 21.99 -19.00
N LEU A 66 2.51 21.42 -20.18
CA LEU A 66 3.30 22.05 -21.23
C LEU A 66 2.33 22.69 -22.23
N GLU A 67 2.26 24.02 -22.20
CA GLU A 67 1.49 24.83 -23.14
C GLU A 67 2.42 25.49 -24.17
N ARG A 68 1.86 26.09 -25.20
CA ARG A 68 2.67 26.69 -26.28
C ARG A 68 3.60 27.80 -25.78
N ASP A 69 3.09 28.66 -24.91
CA ASP A 69 3.79 29.88 -24.47
C ASP A 69 4.08 29.90 -22.96
N SER A 70 3.67 28.86 -22.25
CA SER A 70 3.89 28.75 -20.80
C SER A 70 3.98 27.32 -20.33
N VAL A 71 4.56 27.16 -19.14
CA VAL A 71 4.66 25.86 -18.44
C VAL A 71 3.95 26.01 -17.11
N GLY A 72 2.99 25.12 -16.85
CA GLY A 72 2.39 24.95 -15.53
C GLY A 72 3.27 24.04 -14.67
N ALA A 73 3.82 24.58 -13.62
CA ALA A 73 4.70 23.88 -12.70
C ALA A 73 4.12 23.85 -11.29
N VAL A 74 4.44 22.78 -10.56
CA VAL A 74 4.11 22.62 -9.15
C VAL A 74 5.38 22.80 -8.34
N ILE A 75 5.34 23.63 -7.30
CA ILE A 75 6.47 23.88 -6.41
C ILE A 75 6.51 22.77 -5.34
N LEU A 76 7.68 22.20 -5.14
CA LEU A 76 7.92 21.09 -4.20
C LEU A 76 8.52 21.64 -2.89
N GLY A 77 7.68 22.18 -2.03
CA GLY A 77 8.09 22.76 -0.76
C GLY A 77 7.47 24.13 -0.50
N GLU A 78 8.16 24.95 0.28
CA GLU A 78 7.75 26.32 0.58
C GLU A 78 7.84 27.21 -0.67
N TYR A 79 6.83 28.01 -0.92
CA TYR A 79 6.72 28.84 -2.13
C TYR A 79 6.47 30.32 -1.84
N GLU A 80 6.34 30.69 -0.59
CA GLU A 80 6.02 32.08 -0.17
C GLU A 80 7.05 33.11 -0.60
N HIS A 81 8.28 32.68 -0.85
CA HIS A 81 9.38 33.51 -1.29
C HIS A 81 9.46 33.67 -2.82
N ILE A 82 8.64 32.95 -3.58
CA ILE A 82 8.65 33.02 -5.05
C ILE A 82 7.67 34.09 -5.50
N SER A 83 8.13 34.96 -6.37
CA SER A 83 7.39 36.12 -6.87
C SER A 83 7.32 36.14 -8.40
N GLU A 84 6.38 36.92 -8.94
CA GLU A 84 6.33 37.21 -10.37
C GLU A 84 7.62 37.90 -10.82
N GLY A 85 8.14 37.47 -11.96
CA GLY A 85 9.40 37.94 -12.49
C GLY A 85 10.64 37.13 -12.09
N ASP A 86 10.50 36.19 -11.15
CA ASP A 86 11.62 35.37 -10.72
C ASP A 86 12.10 34.41 -11.83
N PRO A 87 13.42 34.17 -11.93
CA PRO A 87 13.99 33.29 -12.92
C PRO A 87 13.75 31.83 -12.53
N VAL A 88 13.44 30.99 -13.52
CA VAL A 88 13.31 29.55 -13.37
C VAL A 88 14.22 28.85 -14.37
N LYS A 89 14.89 27.78 -13.96
CA LYS A 89 15.79 27.01 -14.82
C LYS A 89 15.33 25.58 -14.97
N CYS A 90 15.47 25.03 -16.17
CA CYS A 90 15.39 23.60 -16.43
C CYS A 90 16.63 22.90 -15.84
N THR A 91 16.42 21.77 -15.18
CA THR A 91 17.53 20.96 -14.66
C THR A 91 18.00 19.90 -15.64
N GLY A 92 17.22 19.60 -16.69
CA GLY A 92 17.46 18.49 -17.60
C GLY A 92 17.22 17.10 -16.97
N ARG A 93 16.68 17.06 -15.76
CA ARG A 93 16.49 15.83 -14.97
C ARG A 93 15.03 15.62 -14.65
N ILE A 94 14.55 14.41 -14.90
CA ILE A 94 13.23 13.96 -14.43
C ILE A 94 13.28 13.77 -12.91
N LEU A 95 12.17 13.97 -12.24
CA LEU A 95 12.09 13.82 -10.78
C LEU A 95 12.45 12.40 -10.35
N GLU A 96 13.44 12.29 -9.50
CA GLU A 96 13.96 11.04 -8.95
C GLU A 96 14.07 11.11 -7.42
N VAL A 97 14.04 9.93 -6.80
CA VAL A 97 14.17 9.79 -5.34
C VAL A 97 15.28 8.80 -5.00
N PRO A 98 15.90 8.91 -3.82
CA PRO A 98 16.84 7.93 -3.36
C PRO A 98 16.16 6.56 -3.20
N VAL A 99 16.89 5.51 -3.54
CA VAL A 99 16.45 4.12 -3.40
C VAL A 99 17.56 3.28 -2.80
N GLY A 100 17.20 2.21 -2.12
CA GLY A 100 18.17 1.27 -1.57
C GLY A 100 17.89 0.89 -0.11
N PRO A 101 18.69 -0.04 0.42
CA PRO A 101 18.55 -0.51 1.79
C PRO A 101 18.86 0.56 2.84
N GLU A 102 19.55 1.64 2.45
CA GLU A 102 19.88 2.78 3.32
C GLU A 102 18.64 3.54 3.81
N LEU A 103 17.50 3.35 3.13
CA LEU A 103 16.21 3.93 3.51
C LEU A 103 15.48 3.14 4.60
N LEU A 104 15.86 1.88 4.85
CA LEU A 104 15.21 1.06 5.86
C LEU A 104 15.42 1.65 7.27
N GLY A 105 14.37 1.64 8.07
CA GLY A 105 14.38 2.24 9.40
C GLY A 105 14.18 3.76 9.41
N ARG A 106 13.99 4.39 8.26
CA ARG A 106 13.89 5.84 8.11
C ARG A 106 12.47 6.30 7.78
N VAL A 107 12.20 7.55 8.13
CA VAL A 107 10.99 8.28 7.72
C VAL A 107 11.43 9.41 6.80
N VAL A 108 10.88 9.41 5.58
CA VAL A 108 11.22 10.37 4.54
C VAL A 108 9.98 11.07 4.00
N ASN A 109 10.17 12.24 3.38
CA ASN A 109 9.11 12.94 2.65
C ASN A 109 8.96 12.38 1.21
N ALA A 110 8.09 12.97 0.41
CA ALA A 110 7.84 12.55 -0.98
C ALA A 110 9.05 12.73 -1.93
N LEU A 111 10.08 13.47 -1.52
CA LEU A 111 11.33 13.61 -2.25
C LEU A 111 12.45 12.68 -1.74
N GLY A 112 12.13 11.81 -0.77
CA GLY A 112 13.11 10.93 -0.14
C GLY A 112 14.04 11.61 0.87
N GLN A 113 13.73 12.84 1.27
CA GLN A 113 14.50 13.57 2.29
C GLN A 113 14.09 13.09 3.68
N PRO A 114 15.05 12.84 4.59
CA PRO A 114 14.74 12.38 5.95
C PRO A 114 14.04 13.46 6.77
N ILE A 115 12.98 13.05 7.48
CA ILE A 115 12.21 13.92 8.36
C ILE A 115 12.13 13.36 9.80
N ASP A 116 12.91 12.33 10.09
CA ASP A 116 12.94 11.60 11.37
C ASP A 116 13.98 12.12 12.38
N GLY A 117 14.71 13.16 12.03
CA GLY A 117 15.77 13.71 12.90
C GLY A 117 17.01 12.83 13.06
N LYS A 118 17.11 11.71 12.33
CA LYS A 118 18.24 10.77 12.40
C LYS A 118 19.42 11.14 11.49
N GLY A 119 19.44 12.37 10.97
CA GLY A 119 20.50 12.85 10.07
C GLY A 119 20.31 12.43 8.59
N PRO A 120 21.24 12.83 7.71
CA PRO A 120 21.14 12.57 6.27
C PRO A 120 21.19 11.09 5.94
N ILE A 121 20.58 10.71 4.81
CA ILE A 121 20.63 9.37 4.25
C ILE A 121 21.68 9.34 3.14
N ASN A 122 22.70 8.51 3.29
CA ASN A 122 23.74 8.33 2.28
C ASN A 122 23.33 7.26 1.25
N ALA A 123 22.20 7.49 0.58
CA ALA A 123 21.77 6.60 -0.49
C ALA A 123 22.74 6.66 -1.66
N LYS A 124 23.11 5.49 -2.18
CA LYS A 124 24.07 5.35 -3.29
C LYS A 124 23.40 5.49 -4.65
N LEU A 125 22.10 5.26 -4.71
CA LEU A 125 21.33 5.18 -5.94
C LEU A 125 20.11 6.09 -5.85
N THR A 126 19.74 6.65 -6.99
CA THR A 126 18.46 7.32 -7.21
C THR A 126 17.71 6.65 -8.35
N ASP A 127 16.41 6.83 -8.39
CA ASP A 127 15.58 6.30 -9.47
C ASP A 127 14.37 7.21 -9.69
N VAL A 128 13.88 7.24 -10.94
CA VAL A 128 12.78 8.10 -11.34
C VAL A 128 11.47 7.64 -10.69
N ILE A 129 10.62 8.60 -10.30
CA ILE A 129 9.36 8.28 -9.64
C ILE A 129 8.26 7.84 -10.62
N GLU A 130 8.29 8.30 -11.84
CA GLU A 130 7.35 7.90 -12.90
C GLU A 130 8.00 6.86 -13.80
N LYS A 131 7.56 5.63 -13.67
CA LYS A 131 8.06 4.49 -14.44
C LYS A 131 6.93 3.74 -15.12
N VAL A 132 7.25 3.10 -16.22
CA VAL A 132 6.36 2.14 -16.87
C VAL A 132 6.35 0.85 -16.06
N ALA A 133 5.17 0.29 -15.84
CA ALA A 133 5.01 -1.00 -15.18
C ALA A 133 5.67 -2.14 -15.97
N PRO A 134 6.08 -3.24 -15.32
CA PRO A 134 6.58 -4.43 -16.02
C PRO A 134 5.59 -4.92 -17.07
N GLY A 135 6.10 -5.26 -18.25
CA GLY A 135 5.31 -5.77 -19.36
C GLY A 135 4.70 -7.16 -19.09
N VAL A 136 3.83 -7.61 -19.96
CA VAL A 136 3.15 -8.91 -19.82
C VAL A 136 4.15 -10.08 -19.79
N ILE A 137 5.19 -10.01 -20.61
CA ILE A 137 6.22 -11.05 -20.72
C ILE A 137 7.14 -11.09 -19.49
N ASP A 138 7.28 -9.95 -18.80
CA ASP A 138 8.14 -9.79 -17.62
C ASP A 138 7.50 -10.32 -16.34
N ARG A 139 6.19 -10.58 -16.37
CA ARG A 139 5.42 -11.02 -15.21
C ARG A 139 5.41 -12.52 -15.05
N GLN A 140 5.25 -12.94 -13.81
CA GLN A 140 5.00 -14.31 -13.42
C GLN A 140 3.72 -14.41 -12.61
N SER A 141 3.04 -15.54 -12.71
CA SER A 141 1.82 -15.81 -11.92
C SER A 141 2.09 -15.75 -10.43
N VAL A 142 1.14 -15.15 -9.69
CA VAL A 142 1.17 -15.07 -8.23
C VAL A 142 0.86 -16.45 -7.65
N SER A 143 1.81 -17.01 -6.90
CA SER A 143 1.71 -18.38 -6.35
C SER A 143 2.29 -18.51 -4.94
N GLN A 144 2.84 -17.43 -4.37
CA GLN A 144 3.39 -17.42 -3.01
C GLN A 144 2.57 -16.51 -2.12
N PRO A 145 2.23 -16.93 -0.88
CA PRO A 145 1.45 -16.09 0.03
C PRO A 145 2.25 -14.92 0.59
N VAL A 146 1.56 -13.79 0.78
CA VAL A 146 1.91 -12.79 1.78
C VAL A 146 1.10 -13.13 3.02
N GLN A 147 1.75 -13.65 4.03
CA GLN A 147 1.08 -13.98 5.30
C GLN A 147 0.87 -12.69 6.08
N THR A 148 -0.38 -12.26 6.22
CA THR A 148 -0.71 -11.07 6.99
C THR A 148 -0.71 -11.32 8.49
N GLY A 149 -0.85 -12.57 8.90
CA GLY A 149 -1.02 -12.97 10.29
C GLY A 149 -2.41 -12.66 10.84
N LEU A 150 -3.32 -12.18 10.00
CA LEU A 150 -4.72 -11.96 10.35
C LEU A 150 -5.55 -13.17 9.91
N LYS A 151 -6.17 -13.84 10.88
CA LYS A 151 -6.93 -15.09 10.66
C LYS A 151 -7.95 -14.97 9.55
N SER A 152 -8.73 -13.91 9.58
CA SER A 152 -9.79 -13.64 8.60
C SER A 152 -9.27 -13.39 7.19
N ILE A 153 -8.12 -12.75 7.04
CA ILE A 153 -7.53 -12.48 5.73
C ILE A 153 -6.87 -13.74 5.18
N ASP A 154 -5.94 -14.33 5.93
CA ASP A 154 -5.15 -15.47 5.46
C ASP A 154 -6.04 -16.70 5.16
N ALA A 155 -7.16 -16.87 5.90
CA ALA A 155 -8.11 -17.94 5.65
C ALA A 155 -9.12 -17.65 4.54
N MET A 156 -9.63 -16.41 4.43
CA MET A 156 -10.78 -16.11 3.56
C MET A 156 -10.46 -15.26 2.33
N VAL A 157 -9.52 -14.30 2.45
CA VAL A 157 -9.17 -13.34 1.40
C VAL A 157 -7.65 -13.30 1.26
N PRO A 158 -7.00 -14.42 0.89
CA PRO A 158 -5.55 -14.54 0.92
C PRO A 158 -4.90 -13.62 -0.11
N ILE A 159 -3.74 -13.06 0.28
CA ILE A 159 -2.95 -12.14 -0.53
C ILE A 159 -1.67 -12.84 -0.99
N GLY A 160 -1.36 -12.74 -2.27
CA GLY A 160 -0.15 -13.31 -2.85
C GLY A 160 0.93 -12.25 -3.12
N ARG A 161 2.19 -12.69 -3.16
CA ARG A 161 3.33 -11.83 -3.48
C ARG A 161 3.23 -11.33 -4.93
N GLY A 162 3.11 -10.01 -5.08
CA GLY A 162 2.87 -9.34 -6.37
C GLY A 162 1.42 -9.03 -6.68
N GLN A 163 0.49 -9.34 -5.78
CA GLN A 163 -0.94 -9.01 -5.89
C GLN A 163 -1.22 -7.58 -5.44
N ARG A 164 -2.30 -7.01 -5.97
CA ARG A 164 -2.88 -5.74 -5.53
C ARG A 164 -4.19 -6.03 -4.82
N GLU A 165 -4.20 -5.91 -3.51
CA GLU A 165 -5.41 -6.17 -2.70
C GLU A 165 -5.86 -4.88 -2.03
N LEU A 166 -7.06 -4.42 -2.37
CA LEU A 166 -7.63 -3.19 -1.85
C LEU A 166 -8.14 -3.37 -0.43
N ILE A 167 -7.82 -2.46 0.48
CA ILE A 167 -8.43 -2.34 1.80
C ILE A 167 -9.41 -1.16 1.74
N ILE A 168 -10.71 -1.43 1.87
CA ILE A 168 -11.76 -0.43 1.68
C ILE A 168 -12.74 -0.42 2.85
N GLY A 169 -13.21 0.75 3.24
CA GLY A 169 -14.20 0.95 4.30
C GLY A 169 -14.26 2.37 4.81
N ASP A 170 -15.22 2.65 5.67
CA ASP A 170 -15.43 3.97 6.25
C ASP A 170 -14.32 4.39 7.21
N ARG A 171 -14.36 5.64 7.66
CA ARG A 171 -13.42 6.13 8.67
C ARG A 171 -13.47 5.28 9.93
N GLN A 172 -12.30 5.06 10.55
CA GLN A 172 -12.15 4.36 11.84
C GLN A 172 -12.63 2.90 11.85
N THR A 173 -12.77 2.25 10.71
CA THR A 173 -13.12 0.82 10.63
C THR A 173 -11.92 -0.12 10.81
N GLY A 174 -10.71 0.42 11.00
CA GLY A 174 -9.50 -0.37 11.24
C GLY A 174 -8.63 -0.62 10.01
N LYS A 175 -8.81 0.11 8.89
CA LYS A 175 -8.02 -0.06 7.65
C LYS A 175 -6.51 0.02 7.90
N THR A 176 -6.06 1.08 8.56
CA THR A 176 -4.64 1.27 8.91
C THR A 176 -4.12 0.16 9.81
N ALA A 177 -4.92 -0.32 10.77
CA ALA A 177 -4.52 -1.41 11.67
C ALA A 177 -4.26 -2.71 10.90
N VAL A 178 -5.14 -3.06 9.95
CA VAL A 178 -4.95 -4.24 9.07
C VAL A 178 -3.65 -4.12 8.27
N ALA A 179 -3.37 -2.94 7.71
CA ALA A 179 -2.14 -2.70 6.95
C ALA A 179 -0.89 -2.78 7.82
N VAL A 180 -0.92 -2.21 9.02
CA VAL A 180 0.20 -2.25 9.98
C VAL A 180 0.44 -3.68 10.48
N ASP A 181 -0.61 -4.44 10.77
CA ASP A 181 -0.48 -5.87 11.15
C ASP A 181 0.17 -6.69 10.04
N ALA A 182 -0.20 -6.44 8.79
CA ALA A 182 0.43 -7.10 7.64
C ALA A 182 1.94 -6.79 7.55
N ILE A 183 2.36 -5.54 7.83
CA ILE A 183 3.78 -5.16 7.88
C ILE A 183 4.49 -5.85 9.05
N ILE A 184 3.92 -5.80 10.25
CA ILE A 184 4.52 -6.41 11.46
C ILE A 184 4.78 -7.90 11.23
N ASN A 185 3.86 -8.59 10.55
CA ASN A 185 3.99 -10.02 10.30
C ASN A 185 5.05 -10.38 9.25
N GLN A 186 5.67 -9.43 8.57
CA GLN A 186 6.76 -9.72 7.61
C GLN A 186 8.13 -9.93 8.29
N LYS A 187 8.23 -9.75 9.60
CA LYS A 187 9.48 -9.97 10.35
C LYS A 187 10.05 -11.36 10.08
N GLY A 188 11.29 -11.42 9.59
CA GLY A 188 11.99 -12.68 9.29
C GLY A 188 11.50 -13.43 8.05
N LYS A 189 10.59 -12.86 7.25
CA LYS A 189 10.03 -13.51 6.04
C LYS A 189 10.68 -13.04 4.73
N GLY A 190 11.71 -12.20 4.81
CA GLY A 190 12.42 -11.70 3.62
C GLY A 190 11.59 -10.76 2.75
N VAL A 191 10.66 -10.03 3.35
CA VAL A 191 9.82 -9.04 2.66
C VAL A 191 10.13 -7.66 3.21
N TYR A 192 10.58 -6.76 2.34
CA TYR A 192 10.78 -5.36 2.69
C TYR A 192 9.47 -4.59 2.59
N CYS A 193 9.25 -3.62 3.47
CA CYS A 193 7.99 -2.92 3.53
C CYS A 193 8.15 -1.42 3.27
N VAL A 194 7.17 -0.85 2.59
CA VAL A 194 7.04 0.59 2.39
C VAL A 194 5.65 1.02 2.88
N TYR A 195 5.61 1.91 3.85
CA TYR A 195 4.35 2.50 4.31
C TYR A 195 4.27 3.95 3.83
N VAL A 196 3.31 4.24 2.95
CA VAL A 196 3.10 5.58 2.40
C VAL A 196 1.90 6.21 3.10
N ALA A 197 2.17 7.22 3.93
CA ALA A 197 1.15 8.02 4.60
C ALA A 197 0.79 9.23 3.74
N ILE A 198 -0.44 9.31 3.24
CA ILE A 198 -0.88 10.34 2.30
C ILE A 198 -1.96 11.20 2.97
N GLY A 199 -1.68 12.47 3.18
CA GLY A 199 -2.65 13.43 3.72
C GLY A 199 -3.17 13.07 5.11
N GLN A 200 -2.41 12.33 5.89
CA GLN A 200 -2.74 11.96 7.26
C GLN A 200 -2.27 13.03 8.26
N LYS A 201 -2.91 13.06 9.43
CA LYS A 201 -2.44 13.90 10.54
C LYS A 201 -1.05 13.41 11.01
N ALA A 202 -0.16 14.33 11.33
CA ALA A 202 1.17 14.01 11.84
C ALA A 202 1.12 13.09 13.08
N SER A 203 0.14 13.27 13.96
CA SER A 203 -0.08 12.40 15.12
C SER A 203 -0.42 10.95 14.76
N THR A 204 -1.15 10.74 13.65
CA THR A 204 -1.46 9.39 13.16
C THR A 204 -0.20 8.72 12.61
N ILE A 205 0.60 9.45 11.83
CA ILE A 205 1.88 8.96 11.29
C ILE A 205 2.83 8.60 12.43
N ALA A 206 2.95 9.47 13.43
CA ALA A 206 3.79 9.21 14.62
C ALA A 206 3.33 7.97 15.39
N ASN A 207 2.01 7.73 15.47
CA ASN A 207 1.49 6.53 16.13
C ASN A 207 1.80 5.25 15.35
N VAL A 208 1.70 5.27 14.01
CA VAL A 208 2.10 4.15 13.15
C VAL A 208 3.61 3.86 13.31
N LEU A 209 4.45 4.89 13.22
CA LEU A 209 5.89 4.76 13.44
C LEU A 209 6.20 4.09 14.78
N ARG A 210 5.62 4.59 15.87
CA ARG A 210 5.82 4.01 17.20
C ARG A 210 5.40 2.53 17.25
N LYS A 211 4.27 2.17 16.63
CA LYS A 211 3.81 0.78 16.60
C LYS A 211 4.75 -0.13 15.81
N LEU A 212 5.28 0.34 14.70
CA LEU A 212 6.27 -0.41 13.93
C LEU A 212 7.61 -0.55 14.69
N GLU A 213 8.05 0.49 15.42
CA GLU A 213 9.24 0.45 16.27
C GLU A 213 9.08 -0.52 17.46
N GLU A 214 7.94 -0.47 18.17
CA GLU A 214 7.62 -1.36 19.30
C GLU A 214 7.71 -2.85 18.91
N HIS A 215 7.38 -3.18 17.65
CA HIS A 215 7.42 -4.57 17.15
C HIS A 215 8.70 -4.90 16.36
N GLY A 216 9.66 -3.98 16.28
CA GLY A 216 10.90 -4.16 15.53
C GLY A 216 10.70 -4.23 14.01
N ALA A 217 9.57 -3.72 13.51
CA ALA A 217 9.24 -3.75 12.09
C ALA A 217 9.95 -2.66 11.28
N MET A 218 10.48 -1.64 11.93
CA MET A 218 11.26 -0.60 11.25
C MET A 218 12.58 -1.11 10.65
N GLU A 219 13.11 -2.24 11.15
CA GLU A 219 14.34 -2.83 10.60
C GLU A 219 14.25 -3.16 9.09
N TYR A 220 13.04 -3.45 8.61
CA TYR A 220 12.78 -3.80 7.21
C TYR A 220 11.73 -2.88 6.54
N THR A 221 11.42 -1.75 7.17
CA THR A 221 10.36 -0.83 6.69
C THR A 221 10.91 0.58 6.48
N VAL A 222 10.48 1.23 5.38
CA VAL A 222 10.61 2.67 5.18
C VAL A 222 9.23 3.32 5.23
N ILE A 223 9.13 4.48 5.89
CA ILE A 223 7.92 5.29 5.90
C ILE A 223 8.13 6.49 4.98
N VAL A 224 7.23 6.65 4.01
CA VAL A 224 7.14 7.84 3.16
C VAL A 224 5.95 8.66 3.63
N ALA A 225 6.19 9.82 4.19
CA ALA A 225 5.14 10.63 4.79
C ALA A 225 4.92 11.92 3.99
N ALA A 226 3.65 12.17 3.65
CA ALA A 226 3.16 13.46 3.19
C ALA A 226 1.94 13.80 4.05
N SER A 227 2.15 14.63 5.07
CA SER A 227 1.12 14.97 6.05
C SER A 227 0.02 15.86 5.45
N ALA A 228 -1.10 15.98 6.18
CA ALA A 228 -2.20 16.84 5.76
C ALA A 228 -1.86 18.33 5.70
N SER A 229 -0.77 18.75 6.34
CA SER A 229 -0.26 20.13 6.29
C SER A 229 0.68 20.40 5.11
N GLU A 230 1.12 19.37 4.41
CA GLU A 230 1.98 19.53 3.24
C GLU A 230 1.18 19.86 1.98
N SER A 231 1.87 20.41 0.97
CA SER A 231 1.24 20.79 -0.29
C SER A 231 0.57 19.60 -0.99
N ALA A 232 -0.46 19.87 -1.79
CA ALA A 232 -1.13 18.85 -2.59
C ALA A 232 -0.16 18.11 -3.52
N ALA A 233 0.89 18.80 -4.01
CA ALA A 233 1.93 18.19 -4.81
C ALA A 233 2.69 17.10 -4.06
N MET A 234 3.11 17.37 -2.84
CA MET A 234 3.82 16.39 -2.01
C MET A 234 2.93 15.18 -1.68
N GLN A 235 1.66 15.42 -1.37
CA GLN A 235 0.69 14.34 -1.14
C GLN A 235 0.47 13.48 -2.39
N TYR A 236 0.40 14.09 -3.57
CA TYR A 236 0.25 13.39 -4.84
C TYR A 236 1.49 12.53 -5.16
N LEU A 237 2.69 13.10 -5.02
CA LEU A 237 3.95 12.46 -5.40
C LEU A 237 4.37 11.34 -4.45
N SER A 238 3.99 11.41 -3.17
CA SER A 238 4.42 10.46 -2.14
C SER A 238 4.14 8.99 -2.50
N ALA A 239 3.00 8.72 -3.13
CA ALA A 239 2.65 7.37 -3.56
C ALA A 239 3.61 6.82 -4.63
N TYR A 240 3.98 7.65 -5.60
CA TYR A 240 4.93 7.27 -6.65
C TYR A 240 6.35 7.12 -6.11
N ALA A 241 6.76 8.01 -5.22
CA ALA A 241 8.05 7.93 -4.54
C ALA A 241 8.19 6.62 -3.75
N GLY A 242 7.18 6.30 -2.94
CA GLY A 242 7.14 5.03 -2.20
C GLY A 242 7.14 3.81 -3.11
N CYS A 243 6.41 3.87 -4.23
CA CYS A 243 6.40 2.81 -5.23
C CYS A 243 7.80 2.56 -5.80
N THR A 244 8.52 3.61 -6.18
CA THR A 244 9.90 3.50 -6.69
C THR A 244 10.84 2.90 -5.65
N MET A 245 10.68 3.25 -4.37
CA MET A 245 11.47 2.65 -3.28
C MET A 245 11.20 1.14 -3.12
N GLY A 246 9.94 0.73 -3.27
CA GLY A 246 9.55 -0.69 -3.24
C GLY A 246 10.02 -1.47 -4.47
N GLU A 247 9.98 -0.87 -5.65
CA GLU A 247 10.46 -1.47 -6.90
C GLU A 247 11.95 -1.77 -6.89
N TYR A 248 12.74 -1.01 -6.13
CA TYR A 248 14.16 -1.28 -5.96
C TYR A 248 14.43 -2.72 -5.55
N PHE A 249 13.65 -3.25 -4.61
CA PHE A 249 13.78 -4.62 -4.13
C PHE A 249 13.23 -5.62 -5.15
N ARG A 250 12.03 -5.37 -5.70
CA ARG A 250 11.42 -6.22 -6.73
C ARG A 250 12.36 -6.46 -7.91
N ASP A 251 12.93 -5.39 -8.45
CA ASP A 251 13.73 -5.43 -9.66
C ASP A 251 15.09 -6.12 -9.45
N ARG A 252 15.46 -6.40 -8.20
CA ARG A 252 16.66 -7.14 -7.80
C ARG A 252 16.38 -8.57 -7.31
N GLY A 253 15.15 -9.06 -7.55
CA GLY A 253 14.79 -10.43 -7.18
C GLY A 253 14.50 -10.61 -5.70
N GLU A 254 14.02 -9.57 -5.04
CA GLU A 254 13.57 -9.58 -3.66
C GLU A 254 12.07 -9.30 -3.60
N ASP A 255 11.47 -9.49 -2.43
CA ASP A 255 10.05 -9.28 -2.23
C ASP A 255 9.80 -8.00 -1.42
N ALA A 256 8.85 -7.19 -1.86
CA ALA A 256 8.43 -6.00 -1.14
C ALA A 256 6.90 -5.93 -1.00
N LEU A 257 6.47 -5.27 0.06
CA LEU A 257 5.08 -4.95 0.36
C LEU A 257 4.94 -3.44 0.49
N ILE A 258 4.03 -2.84 -0.25
CA ILE A 258 3.74 -1.42 -0.15
C ILE A 258 2.29 -1.18 0.29
N VAL A 259 2.12 -0.28 1.25
CA VAL A 259 0.82 0.20 1.72
C VAL A 259 0.66 1.65 1.29
N TYR A 260 -0.45 1.99 0.66
CA TYR A 260 -0.82 3.38 0.33
C TYR A 260 -2.00 3.81 1.22
N ASP A 261 -1.74 4.57 2.27
CA ASP A 261 -2.74 4.98 3.25
C ASP A 261 -2.95 6.50 3.25
N ASP A 262 -3.88 7.09 2.45
CA ASP A 262 -4.80 6.41 1.53
C ASP A 262 -4.83 7.06 0.13
N LEU A 263 -5.23 6.30 -0.86
CA LEU A 263 -5.34 6.78 -2.24
C LEU A 263 -6.54 7.72 -2.48
N THR A 264 -7.52 7.76 -1.59
CA THR A 264 -8.61 8.75 -1.65
C THR A 264 -8.05 10.15 -1.50
N LYS A 265 -7.14 10.34 -0.54
CA LYS A 265 -6.48 11.63 -0.33
C LYS A 265 -5.51 11.98 -1.46
N GLN A 266 -4.82 10.99 -2.02
CA GLN A 266 -4.02 11.21 -3.23
C GLN A 266 -4.89 11.75 -4.38
N ALA A 267 -6.08 11.17 -4.59
CA ALA A 267 -7.01 11.65 -5.61
C ALA A 267 -7.49 13.08 -5.33
N TRP A 268 -7.75 13.42 -4.07
CA TRP A 268 -8.11 14.80 -3.69
C TRP A 268 -6.98 15.78 -3.96
N ALA A 269 -5.76 15.43 -3.60
CA ALA A 269 -4.58 16.23 -3.88
C ALA A 269 -4.37 16.45 -5.39
N TYR A 270 -4.50 15.38 -6.18
CA TYR A 270 -4.41 15.46 -7.63
C TYR A 270 -5.52 16.30 -8.26
N ARG A 271 -6.74 16.22 -7.74
CA ARG A 271 -7.87 17.08 -8.13
C ARG A 271 -7.54 18.55 -7.88
N GLN A 272 -7.03 18.87 -6.70
CA GLN A 272 -6.63 20.23 -6.34
C GLN A 272 -5.56 20.77 -7.30
N VAL A 273 -4.48 20.04 -7.51
CA VAL A 273 -3.40 20.41 -8.45
C VAL A 273 -3.96 20.60 -9.87
N SER A 274 -4.84 19.72 -10.33
CA SER A 274 -5.41 19.78 -11.67
C SER A 274 -6.32 20.99 -11.87
N LEU A 275 -7.12 21.34 -10.86
CA LEU A 275 -7.99 22.53 -10.91
C LEU A 275 -7.16 23.82 -10.92
N LEU A 276 -6.11 23.89 -10.12
CA LEU A 276 -5.19 25.06 -10.12
C LEU A 276 -4.43 25.21 -11.43
N LEU A 277 -4.09 24.08 -12.08
CA LEU A 277 -3.53 24.05 -13.44
C LEU A 277 -4.57 24.32 -14.52
N ARG A 278 -5.83 24.59 -14.16
CA ARG A 278 -6.96 24.86 -15.08
C ARG A 278 -7.26 23.70 -16.04
N ARG A 279 -6.96 22.48 -15.65
CA ARG A 279 -7.40 21.30 -16.40
C ARG A 279 -8.93 21.16 -16.33
N PRO A 280 -9.62 20.78 -17.42
CA PRO A 280 -11.09 20.68 -17.42
C PRO A 280 -11.54 19.60 -16.40
N PRO A 281 -12.46 19.94 -15.48
CA PRO A 281 -12.99 19.00 -14.51
C PRO A 281 -14.00 18.05 -15.15
N GLY A 282 -13.98 16.78 -14.72
CA GLY A 282 -14.98 15.77 -15.01
C GLY A 282 -15.92 15.50 -13.83
N ARG A 283 -16.30 14.23 -13.66
CA ARG A 283 -17.19 13.79 -12.57
C ARG A 283 -16.58 14.15 -11.20
N GLU A 284 -17.38 14.70 -10.30
CA GLU A 284 -16.96 15.14 -8.94
C GLU A 284 -15.75 16.10 -8.96
N ALA A 285 -15.61 16.87 -10.04
CA ALA A 285 -14.49 17.77 -10.28
C ALA A 285 -13.11 17.10 -10.41
N TYR A 286 -13.04 15.78 -10.53
CA TYR A 286 -11.79 15.08 -10.84
C TYR A 286 -11.38 15.34 -12.31
N PRO A 287 -10.07 15.39 -12.59
CA PRO A 287 -9.60 15.44 -13.96
C PRO A 287 -9.89 14.12 -14.68
N GLY A 288 -9.98 14.16 -16.02
CA GLY A 288 -10.32 12.99 -16.83
C GLY A 288 -9.35 11.82 -16.72
N ASP A 289 -8.13 12.07 -16.26
CA ASP A 289 -7.07 11.08 -16.09
C ASP A 289 -6.92 10.53 -14.68
N VAL A 290 -7.89 10.75 -13.77
CA VAL A 290 -7.82 10.24 -12.39
C VAL A 290 -7.81 8.70 -12.33
N PHE A 291 -8.45 8.02 -13.27
CA PHE A 291 -8.31 6.56 -13.40
C PHE A 291 -6.86 6.18 -13.71
N TYR A 292 -6.24 6.88 -14.65
CA TYR A 292 -4.84 6.67 -15.03
C TYR A 292 -3.86 7.00 -13.90
N LEU A 293 -4.19 7.96 -13.03
CA LEU A 293 -3.43 8.24 -11.81
C LEU A 293 -3.21 6.96 -10.98
N HIS A 294 -4.28 6.24 -10.68
CA HIS A 294 -4.20 5.04 -9.85
C HIS A 294 -3.77 3.79 -10.65
N SER A 295 -4.18 3.66 -11.91
CA SER A 295 -3.83 2.48 -12.71
C SER A 295 -2.34 2.41 -13.00
N ARG A 296 -1.70 3.53 -13.42
CA ARG A 296 -0.25 3.55 -13.68
C ARG A 296 0.59 3.34 -12.41
N LEU A 297 0.06 3.70 -11.23
CA LEU A 297 0.69 3.41 -9.94
C LEU A 297 0.56 1.93 -9.58
N LEU A 298 -0.66 1.40 -9.57
CA LEU A 298 -0.96 0.06 -9.07
C LEU A 298 -0.50 -1.05 -10.05
N GLU A 299 -0.44 -0.78 -11.35
CA GLU A 299 0.12 -1.74 -12.32
C GLU A 299 1.63 -2.00 -12.12
N ARG A 300 2.32 -1.12 -11.43
CA ARG A 300 3.73 -1.31 -11.05
C ARG A 300 3.89 -2.39 -9.98
N ALA A 301 2.86 -2.68 -9.19
CA ALA A 301 2.83 -3.84 -8.30
C ALA A 301 2.63 -5.11 -9.12
N ALA A 302 3.63 -5.99 -9.10
CA ALA A 302 3.64 -7.21 -9.88
C ALA A 302 4.64 -8.21 -9.30
N ARG A 303 4.50 -9.47 -9.70
CA ARG A 303 5.56 -10.47 -9.58
C ARG A 303 6.29 -10.55 -10.90
N VAL A 304 7.61 -10.32 -10.88
CA VAL A 304 8.47 -10.39 -12.06
C VAL A 304 9.23 -11.71 -12.12
N ASN A 305 9.47 -12.18 -13.34
CA ASN A 305 10.14 -13.45 -13.58
C ASN A 305 11.69 -13.32 -13.52
N GLU A 306 12.37 -14.45 -13.55
CA GLU A 306 13.82 -14.53 -13.47
C GLU A 306 14.53 -13.79 -14.62
N THR A 307 13.97 -13.88 -15.83
CA THR A 307 14.51 -13.21 -17.01
C THR A 307 14.50 -11.69 -16.89
N TYR A 308 13.43 -11.14 -16.31
CA TYR A 308 13.34 -9.71 -16.03
C TYR A 308 14.42 -9.27 -15.04
N VAL A 309 14.56 -10.00 -13.92
CA VAL A 309 15.55 -9.69 -12.88
C VAL A 309 16.97 -9.79 -13.42
N GLU A 310 17.29 -10.83 -14.17
CA GLU A 310 18.59 -10.99 -14.79
C GLU A 310 18.91 -9.83 -15.76
N LYS A 311 17.97 -9.46 -16.61
CA LYS A 311 18.10 -8.34 -17.53
C LYS A 311 18.27 -7.01 -16.80
N PHE A 312 17.44 -6.73 -15.80
CA PHE A 312 17.48 -5.49 -15.04
C PHE A 312 18.80 -5.32 -14.26
N THR A 313 19.33 -6.42 -13.72
CA THR A 313 20.59 -6.42 -12.96
C THR A 313 21.82 -6.64 -13.83
N ASN A 314 21.69 -6.60 -15.17
CA ASN A 314 22.78 -6.88 -16.11
C ASN A 314 23.52 -8.21 -15.82
N GLY A 315 22.75 -9.24 -15.43
CA GLY A 315 23.27 -10.58 -15.12
C GLY A 315 23.87 -10.73 -13.71
N ALA A 316 23.82 -9.70 -12.88
CA ALA A 316 24.34 -9.79 -11.49
C ALA A 316 23.49 -10.69 -10.59
N VAL A 317 22.20 -10.80 -10.85
CA VAL A 317 21.26 -11.67 -10.11
C VAL A 317 20.64 -12.65 -11.10
N LYS A 318 20.77 -13.95 -10.83
CA LYS A 318 20.24 -15.04 -11.68
C LYS A 318 19.37 -15.99 -10.86
N GLY A 319 18.35 -16.56 -11.51
CA GLY A 319 17.50 -17.59 -10.92
C GLY A 319 16.62 -17.08 -9.77
N LYS A 320 16.36 -15.77 -9.72
CA LYS A 320 15.50 -15.16 -8.72
C LYS A 320 14.34 -14.43 -9.35
N THR A 321 13.18 -14.57 -8.75
CA THR A 321 11.98 -13.77 -9.03
C THR A 321 11.85 -12.68 -7.99
N GLY A 322 11.25 -11.55 -8.35
CA GLY A 322 10.97 -10.46 -7.41
C GLY A 322 9.49 -10.14 -7.38
N SER A 323 9.03 -9.51 -6.30
CA SER A 323 7.64 -9.07 -6.22
C SER A 323 7.50 -7.73 -5.51
N LEU A 324 6.48 -6.97 -5.92
CA LEU A 324 5.95 -5.82 -5.20
C LEU A 324 4.45 -6.04 -5.02
N THR A 325 4.06 -6.29 -3.78
CA THR A 325 2.64 -6.46 -3.38
C THR A 325 2.10 -5.13 -2.92
N ALA A 326 0.94 -4.72 -3.41
CA ALA A 326 0.31 -3.45 -3.03
C ALA A 326 -0.94 -3.67 -2.18
N LEU A 327 -1.03 -2.93 -1.09
CA LEU A 327 -2.22 -2.77 -0.26
C LEU A 327 -2.68 -1.30 -0.33
N PRO A 328 -3.37 -0.90 -1.40
CA PRO A 328 -4.00 0.40 -1.44
C PRO A 328 -5.16 0.48 -0.43
N VAL A 329 -5.26 1.61 0.25
CA VAL A 329 -6.37 1.91 1.16
C VAL A 329 -7.28 2.93 0.52
N ILE A 330 -8.59 2.70 0.56
CA ILE A 330 -9.61 3.64 0.12
C ILE A 330 -10.59 3.90 1.26
N GLU A 331 -10.92 5.16 1.46
CA GLU A 331 -11.94 5.59 2.40
C GLU A 331 -13.29 5.75 1.70
N THR A 332 -14.32 5.08 2.23
CA THR A 332 -15.71 5.27 1.80
C THR A 332 -16.44 6.21 2.76
N GLN A 333 -17.59 6.68 2.32
CA GLN A 333 -18.54 7.43 3.14
C GLN A 333 -19.85 6.64 3.22
N ALA A 334 -20.29 6.32 4.42
CA ALA A 334 -21.50 5.53 4.68
C ALA A 334 -21.56 4.20 3.90
N GLY A 335 -20.41 3.55 3.72
CA GLY A 335 -20.31 2.27 3.00
C GLY A 335 -20.51 2.36 1.48
N ASP A 336 -20.56 3.57 0.89
CA ASP A 336 -20.79 3.73 -0.54
C ASP A 336 -19.55 3.33 -1.37
N VAL A 337 -19.56 2.11 -1.88
CA VAL A 337 -18.56 1.57 -2.80
C VAL A 337 -18.81 1.97 -4.26
N SER A 338 -19.96 2.58 -4.56
CA SER A 338 -20.35 3.02 -5.91
C SER A 338 -19.83 4.42 -6.26
N ALA A 339 -19.23 5.12 -5.31
CA ALA A 339 -18.58 6.39 -5.52
C ALA A 339 -17.45 6.29 -6.56
N PHE A 340 -17.05 7.42 -7.14
CA PHE A 340 -16.19 7.43 -8.31
C PHE A 340 -14.80 6.84 -8.05
N VAL A 341 -14.10 7.27 -7.01
CA VAL A 341 -12.75 6.76 -6.71
C VAL A 341 -12.75 5.30 -6.25
N PRO A 342 -13.63 4.86 -5.32
CA PRO A 342 -13.75 3.44 -4.97
C PRO A 342 -13.96 2.52 -6.18
N THR A 343 -14.91 2.85 -7.05
CA THR A 343 -15.22 2.06 -8.25
C THR A 343 -14.00 1.91 -9.16
N ASN A 344 -13.24 2.98 -9.37
CA ASN A 344 -12.04 2.96 -10.18
C ASN A 344 -10.99 2.01 -9.57
N VAL A 345 -10.71 2.12 -8.28
CA VAL A 345 -9.66 1.32 -7.64
C VAL A 345 -10.06 -0.14 -7.52
N ILE A 346 -11.33 -0.47 -7.25
CA ILE A 346 -11.85 -1.84 -7.28
C ILE A 346 -11.61 -2.50 -8.64
N SER A 347 -11.78 -1.74 -9.74
CA SER A 347 -11.56 -2.27 -11.09
C SER A 347 -10.09 -2.54 -11.42
N ILE A 348 -9.17 -1.78 -10.83
CA ILE A 348 -7.72 -1.90 -11.05
C ILE A 348 -7.11 -3.04 -10.22
N THR A 349 -7.66 -3.31 -9.04
CA THR A 349 -7.09 -4.25 -8.07
C THR A 349 -7.51 -5.70 -8.33
N ASP A 350 -6.76 -6.64 -7.75
CA ASP A 350 -6.98 -8.08 -7.87
C ASP A 350 -7.91 -8.63 -6.77
N GLY A 351 -8.66 -7.78 -6.14
CA GLY A 351 -9.62 -8.07 -5.07
C GLY A 351 -9.71 -6.95 -4.05
N GLN A 352 -10.58 -7.13 -3.07
CA GLN A 352 -10.81 -6.17 -2.01
C GLN A 352 -11.12 -6.84 -0.67
N ILE A 353 -10.62 -6.22 0.39
CA ILE A 353 -10.96 -6.48 1.79
C ILE A 353 -11.89 -5.36 2.24
N PHE A 354 -13.16 -5.66 2.43
CA PHE A 354 -14.17 -4.68 2.83
C PHE A 354 -14.34 -4.68 4.35
N LEU A 355 -14.08 -3.54 4.97
CA LEU A 355 -14.26 -3.30 6.40
C LEU A 355 -15.57 -2.56 6.64
N GLU A 356 -16.48 -3.20 7.36
CA GLU A 356 -17.85 -2.75 7.57
C GLU A 356 -18.02 -2.09 8.94
N THR A 357 -18.67 -0.93 8.97
CA THR A 357 -18.89 -0.14 10.19
C THR A 357 -19.77 -0.88 11.19
N ASP A 358 -20.82 -1.57 10.72
CA ASP A 358 -21.73 -2.30 11.59
C ASP A 358 -21.04 -3.47 12.29
N LEU A 359 -20.19 -4.20 11.60
CA LEU A 359 -19.36 -5.26 12.20
C LEU A 359 -18.39 -4.69 13.23
N PHE A 360 -17.76 -3.55 12.91
CA PHE A 360 -16.86 -2.87 13.83
C PHE A 360 -17.54 -2.46 15.13
N ASN A 361 -18.73 -1.87 15.01
CA ASN A 361 -19.56 -1.44 16.15
C ASN A 361 -20.11 -2.63 16.94
N ALA A 362 -20.41 -3.75 16.28
CA ALA A 362 -20.78 -5.02 16.91
C ALA A 362 -19.61 -5.73 17.61
N GLY A 363 -18.40 -5.15 17.59
CA GLY A 363 -17.21 -5.72 18.25
C GLY A 363 -16.52 -6.85 17.47
N VAL A 364 -16.87 -7.04 16.20
CA VAL A 364 -16.14 -7.94 15.29
C VAL A 364 -14.91 -7.21 14.76
N ARG A 365 -13.73 -7.57 15.21
CA ARG A 365 -12.46 -6.91 14.84
C ARG A 365 -11.39 -7.95 14.51
N PRO A 366 -10.78 -7.89 13.31
CA PRO A 366 -11.05 -6.94 12.23
C PRO A 366 -12.46 -7.07 11.64
N ALA A 367 -13.05 -5.93 11.24
CA ALA A 367 -14.45 -5.85 10.81
C ALA A 367 -14.65 -6.27 9.35
N ILE A 368 -14.05 -7.38 8.95
CA ILE A 368 -14.02 -7.85 7.56
C ILE A 368 -15.34 -8.50 7.19
N ASN A 369 -15.99 -7.94 6.18
CA ASN A 369 -17.16 -8.56 5.58
C ASN A 369 -16.74 -9.64 4.57
N ALA A 370 -16.76 -10.92 4.99
CA ALA A 370 -16.36 -12.05 4.16
C ALA A 370 -17.29 -12.31 2.94
N GLY A 371 -18.50 -11.70 2.91
CA GLY A 371 -19.44 -11.87 1.79
C GLY A 371 -19.09 -11.05 0.57
N ILE A 372 -18.54 -9.85 0.76
CA ILE A 372 -18.20 -8.92 -0.31
C ILE A 372 -16.68 -8.72 -0.46
N SER A 373 -15.88 -9.30 0.43
CA SER A 373 -14.42 -9.34 0.30
C SER A 373 -14.02 -10.50 -0.62
N VAL A 374 -13.15 -10.22 -1.57
CA VAL A 374 -12.76 -11.16 -2.63
C VAL A 374 -11.26 -11.06 -2.89
N SER A 375 -10.58 -12.20 -2.98
CA SER A 375 -9.25 -12.31 -3.58
C SER A 375 -9.36 -13.05 -4.91
N ARG A 376 -8.95 -12.42 -6.02
CA ARG A 376 -8.94 -13.06 -7.34
C ARG A 376 -7.84 -14.10 -7.51
N VAL A 377 -6.80 -14.05 -6.69
CA VAL A 377 -5.74 -15.06 -6.64
C VAL A 377 -6.19 -16.27 -5.83
N GLY A 378 -6.87 -16.04 -4.72
CA GLY A 378 -7.50 -17.08 -3.92
C GLY A 378 -6.51 -18.12 -3.38
N GLY A 379 -6.87 -19.40 -3.46
CA GLY A 379 -6.08 -20.49 -2.88
C GLY A 379 -4.69 -20.71 -3.46
N ALA A 380 -4.32 -20.06 -4.56
CA ALA A 380 -2.93 -20.03 -5.05
C ALA A 380 -2.01 -19.20 -4.14
N ALA A 381 -2.59 -18.26 -3.40
CA ALA A 381 -1.90 -17.42 -2.42
C ALA A 381 -2.02 -17.94 -0.98
N GLN A 382 -2.29 -19.21 -0.78
CA GLN A 382 -2.35 -19.85 0.55
C GLN A 382 -1.26 -20.90 0.70
N THR A 383 -0.77 -21.06 1.93
CA THR A 383 0.01 -22.24 2.28
C THR A 383 -0.85 -23.49 2.18
N LYS A 384 -0.25 -24.66 1.97
CA LYS A 384 -0.99 -25.91 1.79
C LYS A 384 -1.92 -26.21 2.97
N VAL A 385 -1.44 -26.04 4.19
CA VAL A 385 -2.22 -26.28 5.40
C VAL A 385 -3.40 -25.33 5.51
N VAL A 386 -3.22 -24.03 5.29
CA VAL A 386 -4.31 -23.06 5.36
C VAL A 386 -5.33 -23.31 4.25
N LYS A 387 -4.88 -23.60 3.03
CA LYS A 387 -5.77 -23.96 1.91
C LYS A 387 -6.65 -25.18 2.23
N LYS A 388 -6.06 -26.21 2.87
CA LYS A 388 -6.80 -27.43 3.29
C LYS A 388 -7.87 -27.12 4.33
N LEU A 389 -7.58 -26.22 5.27
CA LEU A 389 -8.45 -25.95 6.42
C LEU A 389 -9.45 -24.80 6.21
N SER A 390 -9.16 -23.85 5.32
CA SER A 390 -9.99 -22.64 5.16
C SER A 390 -11.31 -22.88 4.44
N GLY A 391 -11.43 -23.94 3.64
CA GLY A 391 -12.63 -24.24 2.86
C GLY A 391 -13.88 -24.44 3.72
N GLY A 392 -13.77 -25.18 4.83
CA GLY A 392 -14.86 -25.38 5.79
C GLY A 392 -15.34 -24.07 6.42
N ILE A 393 -14.42 -23.24 6.85
CA ILE A 393 -14.71 -21.94 7.50
C ILE A 393 -15.49 -21.00 6.60
N ARG A 394 -15.12 -20.92 5.32
CA ARG A 394 -15.86 -20.08 4.34
C ARG A 394 -17.29 -20.55 4.16
N THR A 395 -17.49 -21.85 4.08
CA THR A 395 -18.82 -22.46 3.93
C THR A 395 -19.67 -22.20 5.17
N ASP A 396 -19.12 -22.44 6.36
CA ASP A 396 -19.82 -22.23 7.64
C ASP A 396 -20.26 -20.75 7.80
N LEU A 397 -19.40 -19.80 7.44
CA LEU A 397 -19.73 -18.38 7.51
C LEU A 397 -20.76 -17.93 6.46
N ALA A 398 -20.70 -18.48 5.25
CA ALA A 398 -21.70 -18.19 4.22
C ALA A 398 -23.10 -18.68 4.67
N GLN A 399 -23.19 -19.93 5.13
CA GLN A 399 -24.43 -20.50 5.66
C GLN A 399 -24.94 -19.73 6.89
N TYR A 400 -24.04 -19.37 7.80
CA TYR A 400 -24.40 -18.58 8.99
C TYR A 400 -25.08 -17.26 8.61
N ARG A 401 -24.55 -16.54 7.61
CA ARG A 401 -25.11 -15.25 7.17
C ARG A 401 -26.50 -15.39 6.58
N GLU A 402 -26.71 -16.38 5.74
CA GLU A 402 -28.02 -16.67 5.17
C GLU A 402 -29.03 -17.00 6.28
N LEU A 403 -28.66 -17.91 7.17
CA LEU A 403 -29.52 -18.34 8.27
C LEU A 403 -29.77 -17.23 9.32
N ALA A 404 -28.76 -16.41 9.62
CA ALA A 404 -28.90 -15.31 10.58
C ALA A 404 -29.91 -14.26 10.11
N ALA A 405 -29.99 -13.99 8.80
CA ALA A 405 -31.00 -13.10 8.24
C ALA A 405 -32.42 -13.67 8.39
N PHE A 406 -32.61 -14.98 8.18
CA PHE A 406 -33.89 -15.66 8.38
C PHE A 406 -34.28 -15.78 9.87
N ALA A 407 -33.29 -16.04 10.74
CA ALA A 407 -33.53 -16.23 12.18
C ALA A 407 -34.12 -15.00 12.88
N GLN A 408 -33.97 -13.80 12.32
CA GLN A 408 -34.62 -12.59 12.84
C GLN A 408 -36.14 -12.57 12.68
N PHE A 409 -36.68 -13.36 11.75
CA PHE A 409 -38.09 -13.39 11.40
C PHE A 409 -38.80 -14.71 11.78
N ALA A 410 -38.05 -15.75 12.12
CA ALA A 410 -38.58 -17.08 12.42
C ALA A 410 -38.73 -17.29 13.92
N SER A 411 -39.95 -17.60 14.38
CA SER A 411 -40.25 -17.91 15.79
C SER A 411 -39.78 -19.31 16.21
N ASP A 412 -39.73 -20.27 15.29
CA ASP A 412 -39.29 -21.64 15.54
C ASP A 412 -38.23 -22.07 14.51
N LEU A 413 -37.03 -22.34 15.01
CA LEU A 413 -35.93 -22.91 14.23
C LEU A 413 -35.80 -24.40 14.53
N ASP A 414 -35.61 -25.21 13.50
CA ASP A 414 -35.28 -26.62 13.68
C ASP A 414 -33.91 -26.79 14.35
N GLU A 415 -33.66 -27.98 14.89
CA GLU A 415 -32.42 -28.26 15.62
C GLU A 415 -31.16 -28.16 14.74
N ALA A 416 -31.24 -28.53 13.45
CA ALA A 416 -30.14 -28.49 12.52
C ALA A 416 -29.76 -27.02 12.22
N THR A 417 -30.72 -26.17 11.93
CA THR A 417 -30.54 -24.75 11.69
C THR A 417 -29.97 -24.05 12.93
N ARG A 418 -30.44 -24.43 14.12
CA ARG A 418 -29.91 -23.87 15.39
C ARG A 418 -28.43 -24.24 15.58
N LYS A 419 -28.04 -25.48 15.32
CA LYS A 419 -26.66 -25.95 15.41
C LYS A 419 -25.75 -25.21 14.41
N GLN A 420 -26.21 -24.97 13.19
CA GLN A 420 -25.46 -24.19 12.20
C GLN A 420 -25.28 -22.73 12.61
N LEU A 421 -26.30 -22.10 13.18
CA LEU A 421 -26.20 -20.73 13.70
C LEU A 421 -25.21 -20.64 14.87
N GLU A 422 -25.26 -21.59 15.81
CA GLU A 422 -24.33 -21.63 16.94
C GLU A 422 -22.89 -21.85 16.48
N ARG A 423 -22.69 -22.75 15.52
CA ARG A 423 -21.37 -22.97 14.90
C ARG A 423 -20.85 -21.71 14.20
N GLY A 424 -21.68 -21.05 13.41
CA GLY A 424 -21.31 -19.79 12.73
C GLY A 424 -20.96 -18.66 13.70
N ARG A 425 -21.66 -18.56 14.84
CA ARG A 425 -21.33 -17.60 15.92
C ARG A 425 -19.95 -17.89 16.50
N ARG A 426 -19.61 -19.15 16.78
CA ARG A 426 -18.30 -19.55 17.32
C ARG A 426 -17.18 -19.31 16.32
N VAL A 427 -17.41 -19.60 15.04
CA VAL A 427 -16.43 -19.30 13.98
C VAL A 427 -16.22 -17.77 13.85
N THR A 428 -17.28 -16.99 13.90
CA THR A 428 -17.18 -15.52 13.89
C THR A 428 -16.37 -15.00 15.09
N GLU A 429 -16.61 -15.56 16.28
CA GLU A 429 -15.85 -15.20 17.48
C GLU A 429 -14.38 -15.63 17.36
N LEU A 430 -14.11 -16.83 16.85
CA LEU A 430 -12.75 -17.33 16.62
C LEU A 430 -11.94 -16.41 15.70
N LEU A 431 -12.57 -15.82 14.69
CA LEU A 431 -11.89 -14.95 13.72
C LEU A 431 -11.58 -13.56 14.26
N LYS A 432 -12.10 -13.19 15.43
CA LYS A 432 -11.70 -11.95 16.10
C LYS A 432 -10.23 -12.03 16.52
N GLN A 433 -9.55 -10.91 16.40
CA GLN A 433 -8.12 -10.80 16.70
C GLN A 433 -7.79 -9.41 17.20
N ALA A 434 -6.98 -9.31 18.25
CA ALA A 434 -6.49 -8.04 18.75
C ALA A 434 -5.52 -7.40 17.75
N GLN A 435 -5.49 -6.07 17.71
CA GLN A 435 -4.53 -5.33 16.88
C GLN A 435 -3.09 -5.59 17.34
N TYR A 436 -2.18 -5.57 16.39
CA TYR A 436 -0.73 -5.74 16.60
C TYR A 436 -0.34 -7.09 17.20
N GLN A 437 -1.16 -8.10 16.96
CA GLN A 437 -0.92 -9.48 17.39
C GLN A 437 -1.12 -10.45 16.20
N PRO A 438 -0.31 -10.33 15.15
CA PRO A 438 -0.38 -11.25 14.03
C PRO A 438 -0.03 -12.67 14.46
N GLN A 439 -0.73 -13.66 13.92
CA GLN A 439 -0.53 -15.07 14.21
C GLN A 439 0.40 -15.73 13.19
N GLN A 440 1.17 -16.72 13.66
CA GLN A 440 1.96 -17.60 12.80
C GLN A 440 1.08 -18.64 12.11
N VAL A 441 1.60 -19.29 11.07
CA VAL A 441 0.82 -20.27 10.30
C VAL A 441 0.35 -21.46 11.14
N TRP A 442 1.18 -21.95 12.05
CA TRP A 442 0.79 -23.05 12.94
C TRP A 442 -0.36 -22.67 13.87
N GLN A 443 -0.39 -21.43 14.37
CA GLN A 443 -1.48 -20.93 15.23
C GLN A 443 -2.79 -20.89 14.49
N LEU A 444 -2.79 -20.25 13.31
CA LEU A 444 -3.95 -20.22 12.43
C LEU A 444 -4.42 -21.65 12.09
N SER A 445 -3.49 -22.54 11.77
CA SER A 445 -3.81 -23.92 11.43
C SER A 445 -4.45 -24.67 12.59
N ALA A 446 -3.96 -24.52 13.80
CA ALA A 446 -4.54 -25.12 14.99
C ALA A 446 -5.96 -24.61 15.27
N SER A 447 -6.18 -23.30 15.14
CA SER A 447 -7.48 -22.65 15.33
C SER A 447 -8.50 -23.13 14.29
N LEU A 448 -8.13 -23.14 13.00
CA LEU A 448 -9.00 -23.63 11.92
C LEU A 448 -9.27 -25.12 12.03
N PHE A 449 -8.28 -25.91 12.42
CA PHE A 449 -8.44 -27.35 12.63
C PHE A 449 -9.42 -27.65 13.77
N ALA A 450 -9.32 -26.92 14.87
CA ALA A 450 -10.24 -27.06 16.00
C ALA A 450 -11.69 -26.73 15.59
N ALA A 451 -11.89 -25.65 14.84
CA ALA A 451 -13.21 -25.28 14.33
C ALA A 451 -13.79 -26.32 13.37
N ASN A 452 -13.01 -26.77 12.39
CA ASN A 452 -13.48 -27.72 11.38
C ASN A 452 -13.84 -29.12 11.96
N ASN A 453 -13.16 -29.52 13.02
CA ASN A 453 -13.36 -30.82 13.65
C ASN A 453 -14.34 -30.81 14.84
N GLY A 454 -15.10 -29.72 15.03
CA GLY A 454 -16.14 -29.61 16.05
C GLY A 454 -15.65 -29.45 17.48
N PHE A 455 -14.36 -29.15 17.71
CA PHE A 455 -13.83 -28.98 19.06
C PHE A 455 -14.35 -27.71 19.77
N LEU A 456 -15.02 -26.82 19.03
CA LEU A 456 -15.66 -25.62 19.58
C LEU A 456 -17.15 -25.80 19.86
N ASP A 457 -17.78 -26.90 19.39
CA ASP A 457 -19.24 -27.01 19.33
C ASP A 457 -19.91 -27.10 20.72
N ASP A 458 -19.20 -27.52 21.74
CA ASP A 458 -19.64 -27.63 23.13
C ASP A 458 -19.25 -26.38 23.99
N LEU A 459 -18.51 -25.42 23.42
CA LEU A 459 -18.07 -24.24 24.13
C LEU A 459 -19.13 -23.11 24.07
N ASP A 460 -19.25 -22.34 25.15
CA ASP A 460 -19.94 -21.05 25.08
C ASP A 460 -19.12 -20.07 24.20
N VAL A 461 -19.82 -19.28 23.38
CA VAL A 461 -19.20 -18.31 22.45
C VAL A 461 -18.19 -17.40 23.15
N LYS A 462 -18.49 -16.95 24.37
CA LYS A 462 -17.60 -16.09 25.18
C LYS A 462 -16.25 -16.73 25.55
N HIS A 463 -16.15 -18.06 25.51
CA HIS A 463 -14.94 -18.81 25.89
C HIS A 463 -14.07 -19.19 24.68
N VAL A 464 -14.52 -18.96 23.45
CA VAL A 464 -13.82 -19.39 22.23
C VAL A 464 -12.41 -18.79 22.13
N LEU A 465 -12.24 -17.50 22.40
CA LEU A 465 -10.92 -16.84 22.36
C LEU A 465 -10.01 -17.29 23.51
N ALA A 466 -10.58 -17.57 24.70
CA ALA A 466 -9.81 -18.11 25.82
C ALA A 466 -9.33 -19.54 25.51
N PHE A 467 -10.19 -20.36 24.90
CA PHE A 467 -9.84 -21.68 24.40
C PHE A 467 -8.71 -21.60 23.37
N GLU A 468 -8.83 -20.73 22.37
CA GLU A 468 -7.79 -20.54 21.34
C GLU A 468 -6.43 -20.21 21.97
N LYS A 469 -6.40 -19.23 22.85
CA LYS A 469 -5.17 -18.84 23.56
C LYS A 469 -4.57 -19.99 24.36
N GLY A 470 -5.39 -20.66 25.18
CA GLY A 470 -4.95 -21.81 25.95
C GLY A 470 -4.45 -22.97 25.10
N LEU A 471 -5.11 -23.24 23.97
CA LEU A 471 -4.67 -24.23 23.00
C LEU A 471 -3.29 -23.90 22.41
N HIS A 472 -3.08 -22.66 22.02
CA HIS A 472 -1.78 -22.21 21.49
C HIS A 472 -0.67 -22.37 22.54
N ASP A 473 -0.92 -21.96 23.78
CA ASP A 473 0.04 -22.11 24.88
C ASP A 473 0.35 -23.58 25.17
N HIS A 474 -0.68 -24.44 25.16
CA HIS A 474 -0.54 -25.88 25.35
C HIS A 474 0.30 -26.53 24.23
N LEU A 475 -0.02 -26.23 22.97
CA LEU A 475 0.74 -26.74 21.83
C LEU A 475 2.19 -26.31 21.87
N LYS A 476 2.45 -25.03 22.15
CA LYS A 476 3.79 -24.48 22.23
C LYS A 476 4.62 -25.12 23.35
N SER A 477 3.99 -25.43 24.50
CA SER A 477 4.68 -25.97 25.67
C SER A 477 4.91 -27.47 25.61
N LYS A 478 3.92 -28.25 25.14
CA LYS A 478 3.98 -29.72 25.17
C LYS A 478 4.25 -30.38 23.82
N PHE A 479 3.96 -29.69 22.74
CA PHE A 479 4.02 -30.25 21.36
C PHE A 479 4.90 -29.37 20.45
N ALA A 480 6.00 -28.84 20.98
CA ALA A 480 6.88 -27.92 20.25
C ALA A 480 7.40 -28.49 18.92
N ASP A 481 7.69 -29.79 18.86
CA ASP A 481 8.13 -30.46 17.62
C ASP A 481 7.04 -30.48 16.53
N LEU A 482 5.78 -30.68 16.91
CA LEU A 482 4.64 -30.62 15.98
C LEU A 482 4.45 -29.18 15.48
N VAL A 483 4.51 -28.22 16.39
CA VAL A 483 4.45 -26.78 16.05
C VAL A 483 5.56 -26.40 15.05
N GLY A 484 6.80 -26.83 15.32
CA GLY A 484 7.94 -26.61 14.43
C GLY A 484 7.73 -27.22 13.05
N ARG A 485 7.29 -28.47 12.96
CA ARG A 485 7.02 -29.13 11.65
C ARG A 485 5.95 -28.40 10.85
N ILE A 486 4.82 -28.02 11.46
CA ILE A 486 3.75 -27.28 10.76
C ILE A 486 4.26 -25.92 10.31
N GLU A 487 5.03 -25.21 11.16
CA GLU A 487 5.54 -23.89 10.81
C GLU A 487 6.59 -23.95 9.70
N ASP A 488 7.46 -24.98 9.67
CA ASP A 488 8.53 -25.10 8.67
C ASP A 488 7.99 -25.61 7.33
N THR A 489 7.17 -26.67 7.34
CA THR A 489 6.67 -27.27 6.11
C THR A 489 5.50 -26.53 5.49
N LYS A 490 4.76 -25.73 6.29
CA LYS A 490 3.50 -25.06 5.89
C LYS A 490 2.47 -26.06 5.33
N ASP A 491 2.56 -27.32 5.76
CA ASP A 491 1.69 -28.44 5.36
C ASP A 491 1.22 -29.20 6.60
N LEU A 492 0.22 -30.05 6.42
CA LEU A 492 -0.31 -30.92 7.46
C LEU A 492 -0.39 -32.34 6.91
N SER A 493 0.60 -33.16 7.24
CA SER A 493 0.61 -34.58 6.92
C SER A 493 -0.51 -35.32 7.66
N LYS A 494 -0.84 -36.52 7.24
CA LYS A 494 -1.83 -37.37 7.97
C LYS A 494 -1.38 -37.67 9.39
N GLU A 495 -0.09 -37.85 9.60
CA GLU A 495 0.52 -38.08 10.91
C GLU A 495 0.42 -36.86 11.81
N ASP A 496 0.76 -35.66 11.26
CA ASP A 496 0.65 -34.41 11.98
C ASP A 496 -0.82 -34.05 12.27
N GLU A 497 -1.74 -34.38 11.37
CA GLU A 497 -3.18 -34.23 11.57
C GLU A 497 -3.68 -35.07 12.76
N ALA A 498 -3.24 -36.32 12.84
CA ALA A 498 -3.58 -37.21 13.96
C ALA A 498 -2.93 -36.70 15.28
N ALA A 499 -1.68 -36.26 15.21
CA ALA A 499 -0.98 -35.69 16.37
C ALA A 499 -1.64 -34.40 16.88
N LEU A 500 -2.06 -33.52 15.96
CA LEU A 500 -2.77 -32.28 16.30
C LEU A 500 -4.13 -32.56 16.93
N ARG A 501 -4.87 -33.54 16.41
CA ARG A 501 -6.14 -34.00 17.00
C ARG A 501 -5.93 -34.49 18.44
N ALA A 502 -4.97 -35.39 18.64
CA ALA A 502 -4.64 -35.90 19.98
C ALA A 502 -4.22 -34.81 20.96
N ALA A 503 -3.45 -33.82 20.49
CA ALA A 503 -3.01 -32.70 21.30
C ALA A 503 -4.20 -31.80 21.71
N ILE A 504 -5.17 -31.56 20.83
CA ILE A 504 -6.37 -30.77 21.15
C ILE A 504 -7.25 -31.54 22.14
N GLU A 505 -7.41 -32.87 21.96
CA GLU A 505 -8.15 -33.72 22.91
C GLU A 505 -7.50 -33.77 24.30
N ASP A 506 -6.16 -33.81 24.37
CA ASP A 506 -5.42 -33.72 25.63
C ASP A 506 -5.65 -32.35 26.32
N PHE A 507 -5.61 -31.29 25.54
CA PHE A 507 -5.91 -29.95 26.04
C PHE A 507 -7.34 -29.85 26.61
N LYS A 508 -8.34 -30.32 25.87
CA LYS A 508 -9.76 -30.31 26.32
C LYS A 508 -9.99 -31.09 27.59
N ARG A 509 -9.27 -32.19 27.80
CA ARG A 509 -9.35 -33.00 29.04
C ARG A 509 -8.73 -32.30 30.25
N SER A 510 -7.72 -31.48 30.03
CA SER A 510 -6.97 -30.79 31.10
C SER A 510 -7.50 -29.39 31.43
N ALA A 511 -8.27 -28.79 30.54
CA ALA A 511 -8.80 -27.42 30.68
C ALA A 511 -10.30 -27.44 31.00
N SER A 512 -10.70 -26.61 31.94
CA SER A 512 -12.11 -26.28 32.22
C SER A 512 -12.40 -24.87 31.73
N PHE A 513 -13.39 -24.73 30.85
CA PHE A 513 -13.82 -23.44 30.31
C PHE A 513 -15.25 -23.10 30.74
#